data_19b7929b0a171019db1c026ec37aa6ff
#
_entry.id   19b7929b0a171019db1c026ec37aa6ff
#
_cell.length_a   1.000
_cell.length_b   1.000
_cell.length_c   1.000
_cell.angle_alpha   90.00
_cell.angle_beta   90.00
_cell.angle_gamma   90.00
#
_symmetry.space_group_name_H-M   'P 1'
#
loop_
_entity.id
_entity.type
_entity.pdbx_description
1 polymer ?
#
loop_
_entity_poly.entity_id
_entity_poly.type
_entity_poly.pdbx_seq_one_letter_code
_entity_poly.pdbx_strand_id
1 'polypeptide(L)'
;MYAAGLTIKSENFDLFKIKFENIVREKIQPEQKINVIDIDLEIDLDSIDARFYRILKQFEPFGPDNLNPIFSTENLNINGPLRFIGEDKSHVKLELNTKSAKINAIGFGIASKFKSLKKQKIDLCYTLNENYWNNKTTIQLNIKDVF
;
A
#
# COMPACT_ATOMS: atom_id res chain seq x y z
N MET A 1 -11.57 -1.40 -10.68
CA MET A 1 -11.19 -0.06 -11.23
C MET A 1 -11.41 -0.10 -12.73
N TYR A 2 -12.21 0.83 -13.26
CA TYR A 2 -12.48 0.90 -14.70
C TYR A 2 -11.60 1.97 -15.32
N ALA A 3 -11.08 1.71 -16.52
CA ALA A 3 -10.33 2.68 -17.30
C ALA A 3 -11.19 3.19 -18.45
N ALA A 4 -11.12 4.48 -18.74
CA ALA A 4 -11.72 5.09 -19.91
C ALA A 4 -10.63 5.82 -20.69
N GLY A 5 -10.70 5.75 -22.02
CA GLY A 5 -9.80 6.44 -22.92
C GLY A 5 -10.58 7.24 -23.95
N LEU A 6 -10.00 8.33 -24.40
CA LEU A 6 -10.55 9.13 -25.49
C LEU A 6 -9.41 9.67 -26.36
N THR A 7 -9.74 9.97 -27.62
CA THR A 7 -8.84 10.67 -28.53
C THR A 7 -9.30 12.10 -28.69
N ILE A 8 -8.37 13.05 -28.56
CA ILE A 8 -8.67 14.48 -28.67
C ILE A 8 -7.60 15.16 -29.50
N LYS A 9 -7.99 16.17 -30.28
CA LYS A 9 -7.04 17.02 -30.99
C LYS A 9 -6.23 17.85 -30.00
N SER A 10 -4.94 18.02 -30.26
CA SER A 10 -4.02 18.75 -29.36
C SER A 10 -4.50 20.16 -29.03
N GLU A 11 -5.08 20.86 -30.02
CA GLU A 11 -5.65 22.21 -29.86
C GLU A 11 -6.80 22.29 -28.82
N ASN A 12 -7.47 21.19 -28.57
CA ASN A 12 -8.61 21.11 -27.63
C ASN A 12 -8.21 20.61 -26.24
N PHE A 13 -6.92 20.27 -26.02
CA PHE A 13 -6.52 19.62 -24.78
C PHE A 13 -6.76 20.50 -23.55
N ASP A 14 -6.33 21.76 -23.60
CA ASP A 14 -6.48 22.65 -22.44
C ASP A 14 -7.94 22.96 -22.14
N LEU A 15 -8.75 23.17 -23.18
CA LEU A 15 -10.18 23.39 -23.00
C LEU A 15 -10.86 22.14 -22.44
N PHE A 16 -10.49 20.95 -22.91
CA PHE A 16 -10.99 19.69 -22.37
C PHE A 16 -10.63 19.55 -20.88
N LYS A 17 -9.37 19.81 -20.50
CA LYS A 17 -8.90 19.71 -19.12
C LYS A 17 -9.73 20.58 -18.18
N ILE A 18 -9.97 21.85 -18.56
CA ILE A 18 -10.76 22.78 -17.77
C ILE A 18 -12.21 22.30 -17.65
N LYS A 19 -12.84 21.91 -18.76
CA LYS A 19 -14.24 21.42 -18.76
C LYS A 19 -14.38 20.14 -17.94
N PHE A 20 -13.45 19.19 -18.11
CA PHE A 20 -13.46 17.93 -17.38
C PHE A 20 -13.35 18.16 -15.88
N GLU A 21 -12.39 18.99 -15.45
CA GLU A 21 -12.21 19.35 -14.04
C GLU A 21 -13.47 19.97 -13.43
N ASN A 22 -14.11 20.88 -14.13
CA ASN A 22 -15.34 21.54 -13.66
C ASN A 22 -16.49 20.51 -13.52
N ILE A 23 -16.70 19.65 -14.54
CA ILE A 23 -17.75 18.65 -14.49
C ILE A 23 -17.50 17.63 -13.37
N VAL A 24 -16.26 17.19 -13.19
CA VAL A 24 -15.90 16.26 -12.11
C VAL A 24 -16.15 16.91 -10.76
N ARG A 25 -15.73 18.18 -10.58
CA ARG A 25 -15.93 18.94 -9.34
C ARG A 25 -17.39 19.09 -8.95
N GLU A 26 -18.26 19.28 -9.94
CA GLU A 26 -19.71 19.39 -9.73
C GLU A 26 -20.39 18.05 -9.44
N LYS A 27 -19.92 16.97 -10.10
CA LYS A 27 -20.59 15.66 -10.05
C LYS A 27 -20.04 14.70 -9.03
N ILE A 28 -18.78 14.87 -8.60
CA ILE A 28 -18.15 13.94 -7.66
C ILE A 28 -18.82 14.03 -6.29
N GLN A 29 -19.25 12.90 -5.78
CA GLN A 29 -19.82 12.80 -4.45
C GLN A 29 -18.71 12.83 -3.38
N PRO A 30 -18.96 13.34 -2.16
CA PRO A 30 -17.98 13.37 -1.09
C PRO A 30 -17.36 12.00 -0.81
N GLU A 31 -18.16 10.93 -0.86
CA GLU A 31 -17.75 9.55 -0.62
C GLU A 31 -16.75 9.04 -1.66
N GLN A 32 -16.86 9.53 -2.90
CA GLN A 32 -15.94 9.18 -3.99
C GLN A 32 -14.55 9.82 -3.85
N LYS A 33 -14.42 10.82 -2.96
CA LYS A 33 -13.14 11.47 -2.64
C LYS A 33 -12.39 10.73 -1.52
N ILE A 34 -13.06 9.83 -0.83
CA ILE A 34 -12.47 9.07 0.26
C ILE A 34 -11.84 7.82 -0.34
N ASN A 35 -10.55 7.68 -0.12
CA ASN A 35 -9.85 6.46 -0.53
C ASN A 35 -10.09 5.40 0.55
N VAL A 36 -10.99 4.45 0.27
CA VAL A 36 -11.31 3.34 1.17
C VAL A 36 -10.39 2.17 0.84
N ILE A 37 -9.84 1.56 1.87
CA ILE A 37 -9.09 0.31 1.78
C ILE A 37 -9.88 -0.75 2.55
N ASP A 38 -10.38 -1.74 1.83
CA ASP A 38 -11.04 -2.90 2.43
C ASP A 38 -9.97 -3.83 2.99
N ILE A 39 -10.04 -4.10 4.28
CA ILE A 39 -9.13 -5.00 4.99
C ILE A 39 -9.80 -6.35 5.08
N ASP A 40 -9.16 -7.38 4.52
CA ASP A 40 -9.71 -8.73 4.49
C ASP A 40 -9.58 -9.44 5.84
N LEU A 41 -8.46 -9.20 6.54
CA LEU A 41 -8.20 -9.86 7.82
C LEU A 41 -7.19 -9.09 8.67
N GLU A 42 -7.48 -8.97 9.97
CA GLU A 42 -6.51 -8.55 10.98
C GLU A 42 -5.68 -9.76 11.43
N ILE A 43 -4.36 -9.63 11.40
CA ILE A 43 -3.42 -10.70 11.79
C ILE A 43 -2.27 -10.16 12.65
N ASP A 44 -1.74 -11.01 13.51
CA ASP A 44 -0.48 -10.74 14.22
C ASP A 44 0.70 -10.98 13.27
N LEU A 45 1.71 -10.10 13.30
CA LEU A 45 2.94 -10.27 12.51
C LEU A 45 3.64 -11.62 12.78
N ASP A 46 3.51 -12.13 13.99
CA ASP A 46 4.09 -13.42 14.38
C ASP A 46 3.45 -14.60 13.63
N SER A 47 2.25 -14.42 13.08
CA SER A 47 1.56 -15.42 12.26
C SER A 47 2.08 -15.47 10.83
N ILE A 48 2.87 -14.48 10.40
CA ILE A 48 3.39 -14.40 9.04
C ILE A 48 4.69 -15.21 8.94
N ASP A 49 4.55 -16.45 8.59
CA ASP A 49 5.66 -17.37 8.34
C ASP A 49 5.64 -17.92 6.91
N ALA A 50 6.61 -18.76 6.59
CA ALA A 50 6.71 -19.41 5.28
C ALA A 50 5.52 -20.33 4.98
N ARG A 51 4.87 -20.91 6.01
CA ARG A 51 3.69 -21.75 5.84
C ARG A 51 2.48 -20.91 5.49
N PHE A 52 2.26 -19.80 6.23
CA PHE A 52 1.18 -18.86 5.95
C PHE A 52 1.28 -18.33 4.52
N TYR A 53 2.47 -17.85 4.13
CA TYR A 53 2.68 -17.32 2.79
C TYR A 53 2.49 -18.35 1.68
N ARG A 54 2.91 -19.60 1.89
CA ARG A 54 2.68 -20.69 0.94
C ARG A 54 1.19 -21.01 0.75
N ILE A 55 0.38 -20.91 1.82
CA ILE A 55 -1.07 -21.07 1.73
C ILE A 55 -1.66 -19.88 0.94
N LEU A 56 -1.23 -18.66 1.23
CA LEU A 56 -1.67 -17.46 0.51
C LEU A 56 -1.41 -17.58 -1.00
N LYS A 57 -0.27 -18.11 -1.39
CA LYS A 57 0.07 -18.32 -2.82
C LYS A 57 -0.86 -19.30 -3.55
N GLN A 58 -1.61 -20.13 -2.85
CA GLN A 58 -2.59 -21.02 -3.50
C GLN A 58 -3.81 -20.28 -4.04
N PHE A 59 -4.02 -19.03 -3.61
CA PHE A 59 -5.08 -18.16 -4.15
C PHE A 59 -4.66 -17.42 -5.42
N GLU A 60 -3.38 -17.49 -5.83
CA GLU A 60 -2.89 -16.91 -7.07
C GLU A 60 -3.48 -17.62 -8.32
N PRO A 61 -3.63 -16.94 -9.47
CA PRO A 61 -3.17 -15.57 -9.73
C PRO A 61 -4.13 -14.50 -9.20
N PHE A 62 -3.60 -13.45 -8.59
CA PHE A 62 -4.37 -12.29 -8.19
C PHE A 62 -4.64 -11.37 -9.38
N GLY A 63 -5.83 -10.76 -9.40
CA GLY A 63 -6.27 -9.86 -10.46
C GLY A 63 -7.68 -9.32 -10.23
N PRO A 64 -8.37 -8.82 -11.25
CA PRO A 64 -9.77 -8.45 -11.14
C PRO A 64 -10.61 -9.63 -10.61
N ASP A 65 -11.52 -9.35 -9.68
CA ASP A 65 -12.39 -10.34 -9.00
C ASP A 65 -11.67 -11.36 -8.09
N ASN A 66 -10.33 -11.30 -8.01
CA ASN A 66 -9.52 -12.07 -7.07
C ASN A 66 -8.36 -11.19 -6.60
N LEU A 67 -8.65 -10.17 -5.80
CA LEU A 67 -7.66 -9.20 -5.34
C LEU A 67 -6.66 -9.83 -4.36
N ASN A 68 -5.42 -9.33 -4.39
CA ASN A 68 -4.44 -9.72 -3.38
C ASN A 68 -4.93 -9.27 -2.00
N PRO A 69 -5.09 -10.17 -1.04
CA PRO A 69 -5.63 -9.86 0.27
C PRO A 69 -4.84 -8.76 0.99
N ILE A 70 -5.59 -7.86 1.62
CA ILE A 70 -5.04 -6.79 2.45
C ILE A 70 -5.22 -7.18 3.91
N PHE A 71 -4.11 -7.24 4.60
CA PHE A 71 -4.05 -7.53 6.02
C PHE A 71 -3.87 -6.26 6.84
N SER A 72 -4.30 -6.28 8.09
CA SER A 72 -3.93 -5.27 9.08
C SER A 72 -3.23 -5.89 10.28
N THR A 73 -2.38 -5.10 10.91
CA THR A 73 -1.81 -5.38 12.23
C THR A 73 -1.78 -4.09 13.04
N GLU A 74 -2.30 -4.18 14.24
CA GLU A 74 -2.42 -3.05 15.15
C GLU A 74 -1.27 -3.00 16.17
N ASN A 75 -1.10 -1.83 16.80
CA ASN A 75 -0.21 -1.60 17.94
C ASN A 75 1.27 -1.95 17.69
N LEU A 76 1.74 -1.83 16.46
CA LEU A 76 3.12 -2.10 16.09
C LEU A 76 4.07 -1.04 16.63
N ASN A 77 5.15 -1.48 17.28
CA ASN A 77 6.21 -0.58 17.69
C ASN A 77 7.21 -0.35 16.57
N ILE A 78 7.45 0.92 16.21
CA ILE A 78 8.55 1.28 15.32
C ILE A 78 9.81 1.41 16.17
N ASN A 79 10.59 0.35 16.29
CA ASN A 79 11.80 0.31 17.09
C ASN A 79 13.09 0.56 16.27
N GLY A 80 12.97 0.75 14.98
CA GLY A 80 14.07 0.95 14.05
C GLY A 80 13.98 2.25 13.26
N PRO A 81 15.06 2.61 12.56
CA PRO A 81 15.06 3.81 11.74
C PRO A 81 14.12 3.65 10.53
N LEU A 82 13.27 4.65 10.34
CA LEU A 82 12.54 4.82 9.08
C LEU A 82 13.52 5.29 8.00
N ARG A 83 13.60 4.56 6.90
CA ARG A 83 14.42 4.94 5.75
C ARG A 83 13.52 5.47 4.64
N PHE A 84 13.67 6.74 4.33
CA PHE A 84 12.98 7.37 3.20
C PHE A 84 13.83 7.20 1.95
N ILE A 85 13.25 6.55 0.93
CA ILE A 85 13.93 6.14 -0.31
C ILE A 85 13.18 6.68 -1.53
N GLY A 86 13.83 6.60 -2.70
CA GLY A 86 13.42 7.26 -3.94
C GLY A 86 14.13 8.61 -4.10
N GLU A 87 14.20 9.13 -5.31
CA GLU A 87 14.82 10.42 -5.60
C GLU A 87 14.18 11.56 -4.81
N ASP A 88 12.86 11.55 -4.73
CA ASP A 88 12.02 12.50 -3.99
C ASP A 88 11.77 12.11 -2.54
N LYS A 89 12.33 10.99 -2.06
CA LYS A 89 12.09 10.42 -0.73
C LYS A 89 10.61 10.22 -0.42
N SER A 90 9.82 9.86 -1.43
CA SER A 90 8.38 9.62 -1.31
C SER A 90 8.02 8.24 -0.76
N HIS A 91 8.97 7.31 -0.76
CA HIS A 91 8.78 5.95 -0.27
C HIS A 91 9.39 5.78 1.11
N VAL A 92 8.88 4.81 1.86
CA VAL A 92 9.40 4.47 3.18
C VAL A 92 9.74 2.99 3.27
N LYS A 93 10.88 2.67 3.88
CA LYS A 93 11.28 1.31 4.23
C LYS A 93 11.53 1.23 5.72
N LEU A 94 11.02 0.20 6.36
CA LEU A 94 11.19 -0.06 7.78
C LEU A 94 11.32 -1.56 8.04
N GLU A 95 11.83 -1.88 9.21
CA GLU A 95 11.97 -3.23 9.71
C GLU A 95 11.10 -3.37 10.96
N LEU A 96 10.26 -4.37 10.98
CA LEU A 96 9.37 -4.69 12.09
C LEU A 96 9.85 -5.95 12.79
N ASN A 97 9.81 -5.94 14.10
CA ASN A 97 10.19 -7.09 14.90
C ASN A 97 8.98 -8.01 15.12
N THR A 98 9.18 -9.29 14.92
CA THR A 98 8.32 -10.36 15.42
C THR A 98 8.99 -11.04 16.61
N LYS A 99 8.33 -11.96 17.28
CA LYS A 99 8.92 -12.74 18.38
C LYS A 99 10.12 -13.55 17.94
N SER A 100 10.13 -14.04 16.71
CA SER A 100 11.15 -14.97 16.20
C SER A 100 12.08 -14.40 15.14
N ALA A 101 11.69 -13.29 14.50
CA ALA A 101 12.41 -12.77 13.34
C ALA A 101 12.14 -11.25 13.14
N LYS A 102 12.65 -10.74 12.02
CA LYS A 102 12.35 -9.41 11.51
C LYS A 102 11.69 -9.52 10.15
N ILE A 103 10.70 -8.68 9.93
CA ILE A 103 10.02 -8.55 8.65
C ILE A 103 10.29 -7.17 8.06
N ASN A 104 10.74 -7.15 6.81
CA ASN A 104 10.89 -5.90 6.06
C ASN A 104 9.52 -5.41 5.57
N ALA A 105 9.32 -4.11 5.64
CA ALA A 105 8.15 -3.45 5.12
C ALA A 105 8.54 -2.28 4.22
N ILE A 106 7.80 -2.11 3.12
CA ILE A 106 7.99 -1.01 2.17
C ILE A 106 6.64 -0.35 1.88
N GLY A 107 6.62 0.98 1.88
CA GLY A 107 5.44 1.76 1.50
C GLY A 107 5.80 2.72 0.36
N PHE A 108 5.12 2.58 -0.76
CA PHE A 108 5.35 3.42 -1.95
C PHE A 108 4.44 4.65 -1.91
N GLY A 109 5.04 5.84 -2.05
CA GLY A 109 4.30 7.11 -2.13
C GLY A 109 3.67 7.60 -0.81
N ILE A 110 3.91 6.91 0.31
CA ILE A 110 3.27 7.21 1.61
C ILE A 110 4.22 7.76 2.68
N ALA A 111 5.42 8.16 2.28
CA ALA A 111 6.44 8.69 3.21
C ALA A 111 5.93 9.91 4.01
N SER A 112 5.08 10.75 3.42
CA SER A 112 4.48 11.89 4.09
C SER A 112 3.63 11.50 5.30
N LYS A 113 2.87 10.41 5.21
CA LYS A 113 2.10 9.87 6.32
C LYS A 113 3.00 9.47 7.48
N PHE A 114 4.09 8.74 7.20
CA PHE A 114 5.07 8.35 8.22
C PHE A 114 5.81 9.54 8.86
N LYS A 115 6.10 10.59 8.08
CA LYS A 115 6.72 11.83 8.60
C LYS A 115 5.79 12.59 9.55
N SER A 116 4.49 12.46 9.40
CA SER A 116 3.49 13.11 10.24
C SER A 116 3.13 12.33 11.50
N LEU A 117 3.55 11.07 11.62
CA LEU A 117 3.27 10.24 12.78
C LEU A 117 4.01 10.78 14.01
N LYS A 118 3.24 11.05 15.07
CA LYS A 118 3.75 11.44 16.38
C LYS A 118 3.72 10.30 17.39
N LYS A 119 3.24 9.13 16.97
CA LYS A 119 3.02 7.96 17.84
C LYS A 119 4.22 7.01 17.74
N GLN A 120 4.53 6.34 18.83
CA GLN A 120 5.50 5.22 18.87
C GLN A 120 4.86 3.92 18.37
N LYS A 121 3.54 3.81 18.49
CA LYS A 121 2.76 2.67 18.01
C LYS A 121 1.96 3.09 16.79
N ILE A 122 1.91 2.21 15.81
CA ILE A 122 1.20 2.40 14.55
C ILE A 122 0.37 1.17 14.22
N ASP A 123 -0.67 1.39 13.45
CA ASP A 123 -1.44 0.35 12.80
C ASP A 123 -1.10 0.38 11.30
N LEU A 124 -0.86 -0.77 10.71
CA LEU A 124 -0.52 -0.90 9.30
C LEU A 124 -1.57 -1.71 8.56
N CYS A 125 -1.90 -1.31 7.34
CA CYS A 125 -2.51 -2.21 6.38
C CYS A 125 -1.56 -2.47 5.20
N TYR A 126 -1.50 -3.73 4.75
CA TYR A 126 -0.49 -4.18 3.81
C TYR A 126 -0.91 -5.43 3.05
N THR A 127 -0.27 -5.67 1.92
CA THR A 127 -0.24 -6.98 1.25
C THR A 127 1.08 -7.66 1.48
N LEU A 128 1.12 -8.99 1.32
CA LEU A 128 2.34 -9.77 1.44
C LEU A 128 2.93 -10.05 0.04
N ASN A 129 4.24 -9.86 -0.07
CA ASN A 129 4.97 -10.11 -1.32
C ASN A 129 6.29 -10.84 -1.02
N GLU A 130 6.81 -11.56 -2.01
CA GLU A 130 8.19 -12.04 -1.98
C GLU A 130 9.15 -10.93 -2.44
N ASN A 131 10.21 -10.76 -1.69
CA ASN A 131 11.34 -9.94 -2.10
C ASN A 131 12.54 -10.86 -2.35
N TYR A 132 13.00 -10.91 -3.60
CA TYR A 132 14.19 -11.64 -3.98
C TYR A 132 15.39 -10.69 -4.02
N TRP A 133 16.33 -10.91 -3.13
CA TRP A 133 17.55 -10.11 -3.04
C TRP A 133 18.73 -10.97 -2.59
N ASN A 134 19.87 -10.82 -3.26
CA ASN A 134 21.12 -11.52 -2.90
C ASN A 134 20.96 -13.05 -2.79
N ASN A 135 20.26 -13.67 -3.75
CA ASN A 135 19.93 -15.11 -3.79
C ASN A 135 19.11 -15.61 -2.59
N LYS A 136 18.41 -14.70 -1.90
CA LYS A 136 17.48 -15.02 -0.81
C LYS A 136 16.11 -14.49 -1.13
N THR A 137 15.11 -15.33 -0.91
CA THR A 137 13.70 -14.92 -0.94
C THR A 137 13.24 -14.67 0.49
N THR A 138 12.64 -13.52 0.72
CA THR A 138 12.07 -13.16 2.03
C THR A 138 10.66 -12.62 1.84
N ILE A 139 9.81 -12.82 2.85
CA ILE A 139 8.49 -12.20 2.88
C ILE A 139 8.67 -10.73 3.23
N GLN A 140 7.99 -9.87 2.50
CA GLN A 140 7.99 -8.41 2.70
C GLN A 140 6.56 -7.90 2.75
N LEU A 141 6.29 -6.97 3.68
CA LEU A 141 5.03 -6.23 3.71
C LEU A 141 5.08 -5.10 2.68
N ASN A 142 4.08 -5.04 1.82
CA ASN A 142 3.85 -3.89 0.94
C ASN A 142 2.75 -3.02 1.54
N ILE A 143 3.16 -1.98 2.27
CA ILE A 143 2.27 -1.13 3.05
C ILE A 143 1.34 -0.35 2.11
N LYS A 144 0.06 -0.41 2.39
CA LYS A 144 -0.99 0.35 1.70
C LYS A 144 -1.35 1.62 2.45
N ASP A 145 -1.39 1.55 3.78
CA ASP A 145 -1.62 2.71 4.64
C ASP A 145 -1.09 2.51 6.07
N VAL A 146 -1.07 3.61 6.85
CA VAL A 146 -0.63 3.67 8.25
C VAL A 146 -1.54 4.63 9.02
N PHE A 147 -1.89 4.23 10.25
CA PHE A 147 -2.80 4.99 11.12
C PHE A 147 -2.18 5.28 12.48
#